data_daf82ed7c7e9eaabda35a5bf5b89a131
#
_entry.id   daf82ed7c7e9eaabda35a5bf5b89a131
#
_cell.length_a   1.000
_cell.length_b   1.000
_cell.length_c   1.000
_cell.angle_alpha   90.00
_cell.angle_beta   90.00
_cell.angle_gamma   90.00
#
_symmetry.space_group_name_H-M   'P 1'
#
loop_
_entity.id
_entity.type
_entity.pdbx_description
1 polymer ?
#
loop_
_entity_poly.entity_id
_entity_poly.type
_entity_poly.pdbx_seq_one_letter_code
_entity_poly.pdbx_strand_id
1 'polypeptide(L)'
;MKNRILLTAALCMSMMAEITAQGYTSLREQIQLAGEWESSLGTCRLPGTTDENRLGERNRDTLVTYQLTRLYPYSGKVIYTREINIPESFRGKKLFLMMERTKPSTVWVDGDSIGSYGHLYAPHRYELPALAVGKHQLKIRIDNSPTSVPKEIQGSHAWTDATQTNWNGILGEFYIEAVPVSYIQSVQVYPEVDKKQALVIVEVDADKDGKAILDVDGYAWNTSETHTLSPQQLAVRLKKGRNRIELPVNMGDKPLLWSEFHPALYKLNITLRAGKNRDSRMVDFGM
;
A
#
# COMPACT_ATOMS: atom_id res chain seq x y z
N MET A 1 48.11 -27.18 -38.94
CA MET A 1 48.17 -26.12 -37.91
C MET A 1 46.92 -25.26 -38.09
N LYS A 2 45.81 -25.67 -37.68
CA LYS A 2 45.02 -25.66 -36.40
C LYS A 2 44.69 -24.24 -35.92
N ASN A 3 43.44 -23.89 -36.23
CA ASN A 3 42.44 -23.18 -35.36
C ASN A 3 42.96 -22.03 -34.48
N ARG A 4 42.66 -20.84 -34.90
CA ARG A 4 42.42 -19.65 -34.05
C ARG A 4 41.62 -18.56 -34.78
N ILE A 5 40.39 -18.86 -35.19
CA ILE A 5 39.40 -17.83 -35.55
C ILE A 5 38.05 -18.41 -35.15
N LEU A 6 37.62 -18.14 -33.90
CA LEU A 6 36.27 -18.39 -33.41
C LEU A 6 36.19 -18.03 -31.93
N LEU A 7 36.44 -16.77 -31.58
CA LEU A 7 36.13 -16.27 -30.23
C LEU A 7 36.00 -14.72 -30.13
N THR A 8 35.56 -14.07 -31.21
CA THR A 8 35.35 -12.59 -31.18
C THR A 8 33.97 -12.16 -31.66
N ALA A 9 33.05 -13.07 -31.87
CA ALA A 9 31.69 -12.75 -32.33
C ALA A 9 30.61 -12.90 -31.22
N ALA A 10 30.99 -13.26 -30.01
CA ALA A 10 30.02 -13.49 -28.90
C ALA A 10 29.99 -12.37 -27.85
N LEU A 11 30.71 -11.27 -28.03
CA LEU A 11 30.78 -10.19 -27.06
C LEU A 11 30.11 -8.87 -27.50
N CYS A 12 29.47 -8.85 -28.69
CA CYS A 12 28.71 -7.69 -29.18
C CYS A 12 27.21 -7.84 -29.18
N MET A 13 26.65 -8.88 -28.57
CA MET A 13 25.18 -9.12 -28.51
C MET A 13 24.57 -8.99 -27.13
N SER A 14 25.29 -8.44 -26.15
CA SER A 14 24.75 -8.22 -24.81
C SER A 14 24.63 -6.74 -24.38
N MET A 15 24.68 -5.81 -25.34
CA MET A 15 24.52 -4.37 -25.06
C MET A 15 23.30 -3.73 -25.72
N MET A 16 22.30 -4.51 -26.07
CA MET A 16 21.00 -3.98 -26.49
C MET A 16 19.89 -4.71 -25.78
N ALA A 17 19.62 -4.36 -24.55
CA ALA A 17 18.34 -4.49 -23.87
C ALA A 17 18.49 -4.19 -22.37
N GLU A 18 18.88 -2.99 -22.02
CA GLU A 18 18.60 -2.41 -20.73
C GLU A 18 18.31 -0.92 -20.89
N ILE A 19 17.27 -0.59 -21.65
CA ILE A 19 16.43 0.54 -21.27
C ILE A 19 15.54 -0.03 -20.18
N THR A 20 16.13 -0.31 -19.04
CA THR A 20 15.41 -0.53 -17.81
C THR A 20 14.62 0.73 -17.57
N ALA A 21 13.29 0.58 -17.49
CA ALA A 21 12.44 1.53 -16.81
C ALA A 21 13.24 2.08 -15.64
N GLN A 22 13.52 3.38 -15.62
CA GLN A 22 14.20 4.01 -14.50
C GLN A 22 13.36 3.67 -13.27
N GLY A 23 13.82 2.69 -12.50
CA GLY A 23 13.09 2.17 -11.36
C GLY A 23 12.97 3.30 -10.34
N TYR A 24 11.83 3.95 -10.29
CA TYR A 24 11.53 4.88 -9.22
C TYR A 24 11.52 4.11 -7.91
N THR A 25 12.60 4.17 -7.18
CA THR A 25 12.68 3.59 -5.84
C THR A 25 11.85 4.47 -4.92
N SER A 26 10.87 3.88 -4.24
CA SER A 26 10.13 4.58 -3.20
C SER A 26 11.11 5.15 -2.17
N LEU A 27 10.95 6.43 -1.83
CA LEU A 27 11.73 7.06 -0.76
C LEU A 27 11.25 6.64 0.64
N ARG A 28 10.18 5.88 0.70
CA ARG A 28 9.58 5.38 1.93
C ARG A 28 10.12 3.99 2.24
N GLU A 29 10.66 3.86 3.41
CA GLU A 29 11.14 2.58 3.90
C GLU A 29 10.01 1.82 4.60
N GLN A 30 10.03 0.50 4.51
CA GLN A 30 9.00 -0.36 5.09
C GLN A 30 9.63 -1.51 5.86
N ILE A 31 9.01 -1.86 6.99
CA ILE A 31 9.23 -3.11 7.68
C ILE A 31 8.08 -4.04 7.35
N GLN A 32 8.37 -5.12 6.63
CA GLN A 32 7.36 -6.13 6.33
C GLN A 32 7.02 -6.92 7.60
N LEU A 33 5.73 -7.10 7.85
CA LEU A 33 5.22 -7.79 9.02
C LEU A 33 4.75 -9.21 8.71
N ALA A 34 4.99 -9.70 7.48
CA ALA A 34 4.74 -11.07 7.12
C ALA A 34 5.60 -12.04 7.94
N GLY A 35 5.06 -13.23 8.22
CA GLY A 35 5.76 -14.28 8.94
C GLY A 35 4.98 -14.80 10.14
N GLU A 36 5.71 -15.33 11.13
CA GLU A 36 5.14 -15.96 12.31
C GLU A 36 4.68 -14.93 13.35
N TRP A 37 3.53 -15.18 13.95
CA TRP A 37 2.89 -14.38 14.98
C TRP A 37 2.35 -15.30 16.08
N GLU A 38 2.41 -14.85 17.31
CA GLU A 38 1.65 -15.45 18.40
C GLU A 38 0.22 -14.91 18.38
N SER A 39 -0.75 -15.80 18.51
CA SER A 39 -2.14 -15.39 18.64
C SER A 39 -2.79 -15.97 19.91
N SER A 40 -3.94 -15.40 20.30
CA SER A 40 -4.74 -15.95 21.41
C SER A 40 -5.27 -17.37 21.14
N LEU A 41 -5.12 -17.88 19.91
CA LEU A 41 -5.54 -19.23 19.49
C LEU A 41 -4.34 -20.15 19.21
N GLY A 42 -3.11 -19.67 19.32
CA GLY A 42 -1.87 -20.38 18.99
C GLY A 42 -1.03 -19.66 17.97
N THR A 43 0.14 -20.22 17.65
CA THR A 43 1.07 -19.66 16.66
C THR A 43 0.47 -19.72 15.26
N CYS A 44 0.65 -18.68 14.47
CA CYS A 44 0.10 -18.55 13.12
C CYS A 44 1.02 -17.78 12.18
N ARG A 45 0.71 -17.80 10.90
CA ARG A 45 1.36 -16.97 9.89
C ARG A 45 0.42 -15.88 9.39
N LEU A 46 0.91 -14.64 9.36
CA LEU A 46 0.26 -13.50 8.72
C LEU A 46 1.16 -12.99 7.56
N PRO A 47 0.62 -12.46 6.45
CA PRO A 47 -0.79 -12.49 6.09
C PRO A 47 -1.37 -13.90 6.05
N GLY A 48 -2.64 -14.02 6.40
CA GLY A 48 -3.38 -15.29 6.45
C GLY A 48 -4.59 -15.20 7.35
N THR A 49 -5.44 -16.20 7.30
CA THR A 49 -6.65 -16.33 8.10
C THR A 49 -6.49 -17.35 9.22
N THR A 50 -7.39 -17.30 10.21
CA THR A 50 -7.48 -18.35 11.23
C THR A 50 -7.75 -19.72 10.60
N ASP A 51 -8.54 -19.78 9.52
CA ASP A 51 -8.87 -21.02 8.81
C ASP A 51 -7.63 -21.63 8.13
N GLU A 52 -6.88 -20.82 7.36
CA GLU A 52 -5.63 -21.26 6.72
C GLU A 52 -4.57 -21.73 7.74
N ASN A 53 -4.53 -21.08 8.88
CA ASN A 53 -3.66 -21.48 9.99
C ASN A 53 -4.21 -22.63 10.83
N ARG A 54 -5.38 -23.16 10.51
CA ARG A 54 -6.07 -24.23 11.22
C ARG A 54 -6.32 -23.91 12.70
N LEU A 55 -6.57 -22.64 12.99
CA LEU A 55 -6.91 -22.15 14.33
C LEU A 55 -8.43 -22.12 14.49
N GLY A 56 -8.95 -22.93 15.37
CA GLY A 56 -10.37 -23.11 15.57
C GLY A 56 -10.77 -24.58 15.54
N GLU A 57 -12.03 -24.87 15.72
CA GLU A 57 -12.52 -26.23 15.67
C GLU A 57 -12.74 -26.68 14.22
N ARG A 58 -12.28 -27.90 13.92
CA ARG A 58 -12.47 -28.48 12.59
C ARG A 58 -13.94 -28.72 12.33
N ASN A 59 -14.49 -28.09 11.29
CA ASN A 59 -15.83 -28.37 10.80
C ASN A 59 -15.87 -29.78 10.21
N ARG A 60 -16.78 -30.61 10.72
CA ARG A 60 -17.01 -32.00 10.25
C ARG A 60 -18.21 -32.11 9.34
N ASP A 61 -19.04 -31.08 9.24
CA ASP A 61 -20.16 -31.02 8.33
C ASP A 61 -19.70 -30.63 6.92
N THR A 62 -19.58 -31.66 6.07
CA THR A 62 -19.17 -31.50 4.67
C THR A 62 -20.34 -31.62 3.70
N LEU A 63 -21.57 -31.75 4.20
CA LEU A 63 -22.77 -31.98 3.37
C LEU A 63 -23.45 -30.69 2.94
N VAL A 64 -23.04 -29.55 3.46
CA VAL A 64 -23.60 -28.26 3.08
C VAL A 64 -23.03 -27.84 1.70
N THR A 65 -23.90 -27.79 0.70
CA THR A 65 -23.52 -27.53 -0.70
C THR A 65 -23.97 -26.18 -1.24
N TYR A 66 -24.77 -25.42 -0.48
CA TYR A 66 -25.37 -24.14 -0.90
C TYR A 66 -24.62 -22.91 -0.38
N GLN A 67 -23.53 -23.12 0.39
CA GLN A 67 -22.69 -22.05 0.91
C GLN A 67 -21.21 -22.47 0.93
N LEU A 68 -20.33 -21.50 1.00
CA LEU A 68 -18.89 -21.77 1.14
C LEU A 68 -18.62 -22.39 2.52
N THR A 69 -17.95 -23.53 2.53
CA THR A 69 -17.62 -24.28 3.76
C THR A 69 -16.18 -24.03 4.14
N ARG A 70 -15.94 -23.54 5.34
CA ARG A 70 -14.59 -23.41 5.94
C ARG A 70 -14.29 -24.65 6.79
N LEU A 71 -13.05 -25.13 6.72
CA LEU A 71 -12.61 -26.31 7.49
C LEU A 71 -12.37 -25.99 8.96
N TYR A 72 -11.89 -24.80 9.27
CA TYR A 72 -11.60 -24.34 10.63
C TYR A 72 -12.23 -22.97 10.88
N PRO A 73 -13.55 -22.87 10.84
CA PRO A 73 -14.25 -21.61 11.03
C PRO A 73 -13.99 -21.06 12.43
N TYR A 74 -13.77 -19.75 12.50
CA TYR A 74 -13.69 -19.04 13.76
C TYR A 74 -14.48 -17.73 13.66
N SER A 75 -15.24 -17.44 14.70
CA SER A 75 -15.96 -16.17 14.85
C SER A 75 -15.71 -15.61 16.25
N GLY A 76 -15.13 -14.42 16.32
CA GLY A 76 -14.78 -13.78 17.58
C GLY A 76 -13.56 -12.88 17.48
N LYS A 77 -13.02 -12.53 18.66
CA LYS A 77 -11.85 -11.68 18.80
C LYS A 77 -10.59 -12.53 18.85
N VAL A 78 -9.64 -12.25 17.97
CA VAL A 78 -8.30 -12.82 18.01
C VAL A 78 -7.29 -11.71 18.29
N ILE A 79 -6.39 -11.96 19.24
CA ILE A 79 -5.28 -11.07 19.55
C ILE A 79 -4.02 -11.66 18.92
N TYR A 80 -3.36 -10.90 18.08
CA TYR A 80 -2.09 -11.22 17.45
C TYR A 80 -0.99 -10.37 18.10
N THR A 81 0.14 -10.97 18.43
CA THR A 81 1.25 -10.30 19.11
C THR A 81 2.57 -10.66 18.45
N ARG A 82 3.44 -9.67 18.27
CA ARG A 82 4.79 -9.85 17.74
C ARG A 82 5.73 -8.77 18.26
N GLU A 83 6.98 -9.15 18.53
CA GLU A 83 8.08 -8.18 18.70
C GLU A 83 8.50 -7.66 17.33
N ILE A 84 8.58 -6.35 17.18
CA ILE A 84 9.07 -5.64 16.01
C ILE A 84 10.36 -4.90 16.36
N ASN A 85 11.22 -4.66 15.40
CA ASN A 85 12.45 -3.88 15.60
C ASN A 85 12.44 -2.63 14.71
N ILE A 86 12.46 -1.46 15.32
CA ILE A 86 12.51 -0.16 14.63
C ILE A 86 13.98 0.17 14.32
N PRO A 87 14.36 0.26 13.03
CA PRO A 87 15.74 0.51 12.64
C PRO A 87 16.15 1.97 12.83
N GLU A 88 17.46 2.25 12.87
CA GLU A 88 18.01 3.60 13.00
C GLU A 88 17.53 4.54 11.88
N SER A 89 17.31 4.02 10.68
CA SER A 89 16.82 4.79 9.53
C SER A 89 15.40 5.37 9.71
N PHE A 90 14.64 4.88 10.71
CA PHE A 90 13.29 5.37 11.04
C PHE A 90 13.30 6.51 12.05
N ARG A 91 14.45 6.81 12.66
CA ARG A 91 14.58 7.88 13.67
C ARG A 91 14.06 9.22 13.14
N GLY A 92 13.13 9.82 13.87
CA GLY A 92 12.55 11.13 13.55
C GLY A 92 11.59 11.15 12.35
N LYS A 93 11.21 9.98 11.85
CA LYS A 93 10.16 9.83 10.83
C LYS A 93 8.80 9.59 11.49
N LYS A 94 7.72 9.87 10.77
CA LYS A 94 6.39 9.41 11.12
C LYS A 94 6.23 7.96 10.69
N LEU A 95 5.57 7.15 11.51
CA LEU A 95 5.39 5.72 11.29
C LEU A 95 3.92 5.40 11.12
N PHE A 96 3.60 4.57 10.14
CA PHE A 96 2.23 4.11 9.89
C PHE A 96 2.19 2.60 9.76
N LEU A 97 1.36 1.97 10.58
CA LEU A 97 1.00 0.56 10.39
C LEU A 97 -0.08 0.46 9.32
N MET A 98 0.18 -0.32 8.28
CA MET A 98 -0.77 -0.64 7.20
C MET A 98 -1.22 -2.08 7.31
N MET A 99 -2.54 -2.29 7.27
CA MET A 99 -3.19 -3.60 7.20
C MET A 99 -4.25 -3.57 6.13
N GLU A 100 -4.03 -4.28 5.05
CA GLU A 100 -5.00 -4.42 3.96
C GLU A 100 -5.84 -5.67 4.16
N ARG A 101 -7.13 -5.61 3.79
CA ARG A 101 -8.07 -6.72 3.88
C ARG A 101 -8.06 -7.41 5.24
N THR A 102 -8.63 -6.71 6.21
CA THR A 102 -8.85 -7.21 7.57
C THR A 102 -10.28 -6.91 8.04
N LYS A 103 -10.64 -7.35 9.22
CA LYS A 103 -11.91 -7.07 9.89
C LYS A 103 -11.71 -5.96 10.94
N PRO A 104 -12.76 -5.45 11.60
CA PRO A 104 -12.61 -4.45 12.65
C PRO A 104 -11.44 -4.75 13.57
N SER A 105 -10.55 -3.78 13.73
CA SER A 105 -9.29 -3.99 14.45
C SER A 105 -9.01 -2.92 15.51
N THR A 106 -8.20 -3.29 16.48
CA THR A 106 -7.64 -2.37 17.50
C THR A 106 -6.15 -2.67 17.64
N VAL A 107 -5.33 -1.64 17.75
CA VAL A 107 -3.87 -1.75 17.79
C VAL A 107 -3.32 -1.17 19.08
N TRP A 108 -2.29 -1.80 19.62
CA TRP A 108 -1.48 -1.33 20.75
C TRP A 108 0.00 -1.49 20.39
N VAL A 109 0.81 -0.56 20.91
CA VAL A 109 2.28 -0.66 20.89
C VAL A 109 2.77 -0.48 22.31
N ASP A 110 3.60 -1.39 22.80
CA ASP A 110 4.16 -1.42 24.16
C ASP A 110 3.11 -1.30 25.28
N GLY A 111 1.90 -1.78 24.99
CA GLY A 111 0.76 -1.73 25.90
C GLY A 111 -0.16 -0.52 25.71
N ASP A 112 0.30 0.54 25.09
CA ASP A 112 -0.48 1.75 24.84
C ASP A 112 -1.41 1.58 23.63
N SER A 113 -2.68 1.99 23.79
CA SER A 113 -3.68 1.91 22.72
C SER A 113 -3.44 2.98 21.66
N ILE A 114 -3.32 2.55 20.40
CA ILE A 114 -3.17 3.44 19.24
C ILE A 114 -4.53 3.85 18.69
N GLY A 115 -5.51 2.95 18.71
CA GLY A 115 -6.85 3.22 18.21
C GLY A 115 -7.55 1.99 17.63
N SER A 116 -8.70 2.23 17.02
CA SER A 116 -9.53 1.19 16.41
C SER A 116 -10.09 1.65 15.07
N TYR A 117 -10.23 0.72 14.14
CA TYR A 117 -10.96 0.90 12.87
C TYR A 117 -12.06 -0.14 12.72
N GLY A 118 -13.23 0.32 12.27
CA GLY A 118 -14.39 -0.53 11.97
C GLY A 118 -14.63 -0.79 10.49
N HIS A 119 -13.71 -0.37 9.61
CA HIS A 119 -13.86 -0.60 8.18
C HIS A 119 -13.75 -2.08 7.84
N LEU A 120 -14.51 -2.53 6.81
CA LEU A 120 -14.52 -3.92 6.37
C LEU A 120 -13.71 -4.14 5.08
N TYR A 121 -13.55 -3.09 4.28
CA TYR A 121 -12.98 -3.17 2.94
C TYR A 121 -11.83 -2.20 2.69
N ALA A 122 -11.85 -1.05 3.37
CA ALA A 122 -10.75 -0.09 3.27
C ALA A 122 -9.55 -0.57 4.10
N PRO A 123 -8.31 -0.33 3.65
CA PRO A 123 -7.12 -0.60 4.45
C PRO A 123 -7.16 0.16 5.78
N HIS A 124 -6.70 -0.49 6.85
CA HIS A 124 -6.51 0.14 8.15
C HIS A 124 -5.11 0.75 8.21
N ARG A 125 -5.04 2.07 8.36
CA ARG A 125 -3.79 2.81 8.45
C ARG A 125 -3.70 3.55 9.78
N TYR A 126 -2.90 3.02 10.71
CA TYR A 126 -2.70 3.58 12.03
C TYR A 126 -1.44 4.45 12.05
N GLU A 127 -1.55 5.71 12.47
CA GLU A 127 -0.38 6.50 12.82
C GLU A 127 0.14 6.02 14.17
N LEU A 128 1.38 5.54 14.18
CA LEU A 128 2.04 5.07 15.40
C LEU A 128 2.66 6.27 16.13
N PRO A 129 2.84 6.20 17.46
CA PRO A 129 3.57 7.22 18.21
C PRO A 129 5.03 7.26 17.74
N ALA A 130 5.76 8.27 18.13
CA ALA A 130 7.20 8.33 17.92
C ALA A 130 7.86 7.19 18.71
N LEU A 131 8.26 6.13 18.00
CA LEU A 131 8.93 4.98 18.61
C LEU A 131 10.44 5.20 18.67
N ALA A 132 11.06 4.74 19.73
CA ALA A 132 12.51 4.67 19.85
C ALA A 132 13.07 3.62 18.86
N VAL A 133 14.34 3.74 18.52
CA VAL A 133 15.05 2.68 17.78
C VAL A 133 15.21 1.47 18.69
N GLY A 134 14.92 0.27 18.18
CA GLY A 134 15.00 -0.97 18.92
C GLY A 134 13.69 -1.76 18.94
N LYS A 135 13.55 -2.59 19.95
CA LYS A 135 12.47 -3.57 20.08
C LYS A 135 11.22 -2.94 20.70
N HIS A 136 10.07 -3.26 20.11
CA HIS A 136 8.74 -2.88 20.57
C HIS A 136 7.77 -4.04 20.44
N GLN A 137 6.77 -4.10 21.30
CA GLN A 137 5.72 -5.10 21.21
C GLN A 137 4.52 -4.54 20.45
N LEU A 138 4.22 -5.11 19.28
CA LEU A 138 3.00 -4.81 18.52
C LEU A 138 1.93 -5.84 18.87
N LYS A 139 0.74 -5.33 19.26
CA LYS A 139 -0.43 -6.14 19.54
C LYS A 139 -1.60 -5.66 18.69
N ILE A 140 -2.28 -6.58 18.02
CA ILE A 140 -3.41 -6.32 17.13
C ILE A 140 -4.56 -7.23 17.52
N ARG A 141 -5.72 -6.66 17.79
CA ARG A 141 -6.97 -7.42 17.95
C ARG A 141 -7.78 -7.28 16.67
N ILE A 142 -8.24 -8.39 16.14
CA ILE A 142 -9.16 -8.44 15.00
C ILE A 142 -10.43 -9.14 15.44
N ASP A 143 -11.58 -8.59 15.10
CA ASP A 143 -12.88 -9.07 15.52
C ASP A 143 -13.77 -9.34 14.30
N ASN A 144 -14.08 -10.60 14.04
CA ASN A 144 -15.02 -11.02 13.01
C ASN A 144 -16.34 -11.54 13.60
N SER A 145 -16.65 -11.23 14.85
CA SER A 145 -17.94 -11.57 15.43
C SER A 145 -19.07 -10.71 14.85
N PRO A 146 -20.31 -11.20 14.83
CA PRO A 146 -21.46 -10.40 14.37
C PRO A 146 -21.62 -9.08 15.12
N THR A 147 -21.23 -9.03 16.40
CA THR A 147 -21.31 -7.83 17.23
C THR A 147 -20.28 -6.77 16.90
N SER A 148 -19.30 -7.07 16.04
CA SER A 148 -18.26 -6.11 15.60
C SER A 148 -18.76 -5.13 14.55
N VAL A 149 -19.94 -5.34 13.99
CA VAL A 149 -20.53 -4.54 12.92
C VAL A 149 -21.99 -4.16 13.22
N PRO A 150 -22.52 -3.08 12.61
CA PRO A 150 -23.93 -2.71 12.73
C PRO A 150 -24.85 -3.83 12.30
N LYS A 151 -26.03 -3.94 12.95
CA LYS A 151 -27.03 -5.00 12.65
C LYS A 151 -27.53 -4.96 11.21
N GLU A 152 -27.57 -3.76 10.63
CA GLU A 152 -28.08 -3.48 9.28
C GLU A 152 -27.25 -4.16 8.18
N ILE A 153 -25.97 -4.44 8.45
CA ILE A 153 -25.10 -5.11 7.47
C ILE A 153 -24.90 -6.60 7.77
N GLN A 154 -25.36 -7.08 8.93
CA GLN A 154 -25.28 -8.51 9.25
C GLN A 154 -26.20 -9.31 8.32
N GLY A 155 -25.68 -10.39 7.72
CA GLY A 155 -26.41 -11.18 6.73
C GLY A 155 -26.47 -10.58 5.30
N SER A 156 -25.96 -9.37 5.11
CA SER A 156 -25.74 -8.84 3.76
C SER A 156 -24.51 -9.47 3.11
N HIS A 157 -24.31 -9.25 1.78
CA HIS A 157 -23.08 -9.68 1.11
C HIS A 157 -21.79 -9.08 1.71
N ALA A 158 -21.92 -7.99 2.46
CA ALA A 158 -20.78 -7.38 3.17
C ALA A 158 -20.35 -8.20 4.41
N TRP A 159 -21.29 -8.98 5.00
CA TRP A 159 -21.04 -9.69 6.24
C TRP A 159 -21.90 -10.96 6.32
N THR A 160 -21.48 -12.02 5.64
CA THR A 160 -22.17 -13.32 5.64
C THR A 160 -21.20 -14.46 5.35
N ASP A 161 -21.45 -15.62 5.94
CA ASP A 161 -20.78 -16.87 5.57
C ASP A 161 -21.52 -17.64 4.45
N ALA A 162 -22.73 -17.20 4.07
CA ALA A 162 -23.54 -17.93 3.09
C ALA A 162 -22.98 -17.82 1.66
N THR A 163 -22.48 -16.65 1.26
CA THR A 163 -21.94 -16.40 -0.09
C THR A 163 -20.47 -16.00 -0.07
N GLN A 164 -19.99 -15.49 1.06
CA GLN A 164 -18.61 -15.07 1.27
C GLN A 164 -18.18 -15.47 2.67
N THR A 165 -16.95 -15.92 2.83
CA THR A 165 -16.47 -16.31 4.16
C THR A 165 -16.19 -15.10 5.03
N ASN A 166 -16.68 -15.15 6.27
CA ASN A 166 -16.39 -14.13 7.29
C ASN A 166 -15.18 -14.56 8.13
N TRP A 167 -13.99 -14.42 7.55
CA TRP A 167 -12.71 -14.83 8.11
C TRP A 167 -12.16 -13.85 9.15
N ASN A 168 -11.22 -14.30 10.00
CA ASN A 168 -10.42 -13.48 10.89
C ASN A 168 -8.95 -13.54 10.46
N GLY A 169 -8.25 -12.42 10.47
CA GLY A 169 -6.85 -12.31 10.06
C GLY A 169 -6.56 -11.07 9.22
N ILE A 170 -5.42 -11.06 8.55
CA ILE A 170 -4.97 -10.04 7.60
C ILE A 170 -4.57 -10.75 6.31
N LEU A 171 -5.12 -10.36 5.16
CA LEU A 171 -4.90 -11.07 3.89
C LEU A 171 -4.06 -10.30 2.87
N GLY A 172 -3.99 -8.99 2.97
CA GLY A 172 -3.30 -8.16 2.02
C GLY A 172 -1.95 -7.66 2.52
N GLU A 173 -1.60 -6.46 2.09
CA GLU A 173 -0.37 -5.81 2.51
C GLU A 173 -0.34 -5.58 4.02
N PHE A 174 0.80 -5.89 4.62
CA PHE A 174 0.98 -5.82 6.06
C PHE A 174 2.39 -5.38 6.41
N TYR A 175 2.53 -4.09 6.73
CA TYR A 175 3.84 -3.47 6.98
C TYR A 175 3.75 -2.22 7.87
N ILE A 176 4.91 -1.78 8.39
CA ILE A 176 5.09 -0.44 8.96
C ILE A 176 5.85 0.40 7.94
N GLU A 177 5.28 1.53 7.52
CA GLU A 177 5.89 2.51 6.62
C GLU A 177 6.45 3.69 7.41
N ALA A 178 7.68 4.09 7.11
CA ALA A 178 8.30 5.30 7.63
C ALA A 178 8.28 6.40 6.58
N VAL A 179 7.72 7.55 6.93
CA VAL A 179 7.65 8.72 6.05
C VAL A 179 8.31 9.93 6.71
N PRO A 180 8.83 10.90 5.93
CA PRO A 180 9.33 12.16 6.48
C PRO A 180 8.24 12.89 7.28
N VAL A 181 8.63 13.83 8.15
CA VAL A 181 7.68 14.61 8.95
C VAL A 181 6.76 15.52 8.11
N SER A 182 7.20 15.90 6.90
CA SER A 182 6.33 16.49 5.87
C SER A 182 6.28 15.52 4.69
N TYR A 183 5.11 15.05 4.33
CA TYR A 183 4.94 13.95 3.38
C TYR A 183 3.66 14.08 2.55
N ILE A 184 3.60 13.37 1.43
CA ILE A 184 2.42 13.26 0.58
C ILE A 184 1.45 12.27 1.21
N GLN A 185 0.30 12.76 1.67
CA GLN A 185 -0.75 11.93 2.27
C GLN A 185 -1.46 11.10 1.20
N SER A 186 -1.87 11.74 0.11
CA SER A 186 -2.57 11.10 -1.00
C SER A 186 -2.32 11.83 -2.32
N VAL A 187 -2.51 11.10 -3.42
CA VAL A 187 -2.51 11.63 -4.78
C VAL A 187 -3.74 11.09 -5.49
N GLN A 188 -4.52 11.96 -6.10
CA GLN A 188 -5.65 11.63 -6.93
C GLN A 188 -5.44 12.23 -8.31
N VAL A 189 -5.76 11.49 -9.37
CA VAL A 189 -5.57 11.93 -10.75
C VAL A 189 -6.90 11.90 -11.47
N TYR A 190 -7.26 13.03 -12.10
CA TYR A 190 -8.47 13.20 -12.87
C TYR A 190 -8.10 13.55 -14.32
N PRO A 191 -8.20 12.60 -15.25
CA PRO A 191 -7.91 12.83 -16.65
C PRO A 191 -8.86 13.84 -17.30
N GLU A 192 -8.32 14.80 -18.03
CA GLU A 192 -9.07 15.78 -18.83
C GLU A 192 -8.63 15.64 -20.29
N VAL A 193 -9.18 14.65 -20.99
CA VAL A 193 -8.74 14.23 -22.33
C VAL A 193 -8.78 15.39 -23.34
N ASP A 194 -9.88 16.15 -23.37
CA ASP A 194 -10.07 17.26 -24.31
C ASP A 194 -9.01 18.37 -24.12
N LYS A 195 -8.52 18.53 -22.89
CA LYS A 195 -7.48 19.51 -22.57
C LYS A 195 -6.06 18.93 -22.67
N LYS A 196 -5.94 17.64 -22.97
CA LYS A 196 -4.65 16.91 -22.98
C LYS A 196 -3.87 17.10 -21.68
N GLN A 197 -4.57 17.11 -20.56
CA GLN A 197 -4.00 17.24 -19.22
C GLN A 197 -4.62 16.28 -18.22
N ALA A 198 -3.96 16.10 -17.10
CA ALA A 198 -4.51 15.42 -15.93
C ALA A 198 -4.51 16.42 -14.75
N LEU A 199 -5.66 16.65 -14.12
CA LEU A 199 -5.71 17.39 -12.87
C LEU A 199 -5.25 16.46 -11.74
N VAL A 200 -4.12 16.77 -11.14
CA VAL A 200 -3.56 16.01 -10.03
C VAL A 200 -3.84 16.75 -8.73
N ILE A 201 -4.51 16.08 -7.80
CA ILE A 201 -4.76 16.59 -6.46
C ILE A 201 -3.78 15.91 -5.51
N VAL A 202 -2.91 16.70 -4.91
CA VAL A 202 -1.91 16.23 -3.95
C VAL A 202 -2.27 16.74 -2.56
N GLU A 203 -2.54 15.81 -1.63
CA GLU A 203 -2.66 16.16 -0.22
C GLU A 203 -1.31 15.97 0.46
N VAL A 204 -0.85 17.02 1.15
CA VAL A 204 0.41 17.04 1.88
C VAL A 204 0.14 17.32 3.35
N ASP A 205 0.69 16.51 4.23
CA ASP A 205 0.76 16.82 5.66
C ASP A 205 2.13 17.45 5.94
N ALA A 206 2.14 18.71 6.37
CA ALA A 206 3.35 19.48 6.60
C ALA A 206 3.61 19.67 8.10
N ASP A 207 4.84 19.41 8.53
CA ASP A 207 5.29 19.60 9.92
C ASP A 207 5.22 21.07 10.36
N LYS A 208 5.50 22.00 9.43
CA LYS A 208 5.54 23.45 9.67
C LYS A 208 5.21 24.25 8.40
N ASP A 209 4.96 25.52 8.59
CA ASP A 209 4.83 26.49 7.49
C ASP A 209 6.15 26.58 6.72
N GLY A 210 6.08 26.63 5.38
CA GLY A 210 7.26 26.75 4.57
C GLY A 210 7.03 26.73 3.07
N LYS A 211 8.11 26.93 2.31
CA LYS A 211 8.13 26.75 0.87
C LYS A 211 8.41 25.29 0.55
N ALA A 212 7.77 24.78 -0.50
CA ALA A 212 8.02 23.47 -1.04
C ALA A 212 7.93 23.47 -2.57
N ILE A 213 8.43 22.41 -3.18
CA ILE A 213 8.34 22.17 -4.61
C ILE A 213 7.74 20.79 -4.80
N LEU A 214 6.77 20.68 -5.70
CA LEU A 214 6.29 19.41 -6.25
C LEU A 214 6.95 19.23 -7.62
N ASP A 215 7.73 18.19 -7.77
CA ASP A 215 8.22 17.69 -9.05
C ASP A 215 7.29 16.60 -9.54
N VAL A 216 6.95 16.66 -10.82
CA VAL A 216 6.10 15.67 -11.47
C VAL A 216 6.74 15.20 -12.75
N ASP A 217 6.87 13.91 -12.91
CA ASP A 217 7.31 13.22 -14.12
C ASP A 217 6.53 11.91 -14.28
N GLY A 218 6.63 11.27 -15.43
CA GLY A 218 5.92 10.03 -15.66
C GLY A 218 6.11 9.47 -17.07
N TYR A 219 5.59 8.26 -17.26
CA TYR A 219 5.70 7.54 -18.51
C TYR A 219 4.52 6.58 -18.70
N ALA A 220 4.21 6.30 -19.97
CA ALA A 220 3.23 5.29 -20.32
C ALA A 220 3.78 3.88 -20.09
N TRP A 221 2.91 2.99 -19.64
CA TRP A 221 3.20 1.57 -19.47
C TRP A 221 1.95 0.73 -19.82
N ASN A 222 2.06 -0.57 -19.75
CA ASN A 222 1.00 -1.52 -20.18
C ASN A 222 0.61 -1.34 -21.64
N THR A 223 1.58 -0.94 -22.47
CA THR A 223 1.43 -0.70 -23.91
C THR A 223 2.77 -0.94 -24.60
N SER A 224 2.74 -1.23 -25.91
CA SER A 224 3.94 -1.30 -26.77
C SER A 224 4.43 0.08 -27.22
N GLU A 225 3.63 1.12 -27.04
CA GLU A 225 3.97 2.49 -27.41
C GLU A 225 4.75 3.19 -26.32
N THR A 226 5.68 4.05 -26.70
CA THR A 226 6.48 4.84 -25.76
C THR A 226 5.94 6.26 -25.69
N HIS A 227 5.61 6.72 -24.49
CA HIS A 227 5.26 8.11 -24.21
C HIS A 227 5.77 8.49 -22.83
N THR A 228 6.57 9.56 -22.77
CA THR A 228 7.15 10.08 -21.53
C THR A 228 6.73 11.52 -21.35
N LEU A 229 6.32 11.89 -20.15
CA LEU A 229 5.92 13.25 -19.81
C LEU A 229 7.16 14.12 -19.62
N SER A 230 7.11 15.34 -20.15
CA SER A 230 8.11 16.36 -19.79
C SER A 230 8.03 16.65 -18.30
N PRO A 231 9.16 16.66 -17.57
CA PRO A 231 9.16 16.98 -16.14
C PRO A 231 8.57 18.36 -15.88
N GLN A 232 7.72 18.46 -14.87
CA GLN A 232 7.02 19.67 -14.47
C GLN A 232 7.29 19.96 -12.99
N GLN A 233 7.30 21.25 -12.64
CA GLN A 233 7.52 21.68 -11.26
C GLN A 233 6.49 22.72 -10.85
N LEU A 234 6.01 22.62 -9.61
CA LEU A 234 5.14 23.60 -8.98
C LEU A 234 5.73 24.04 -7.65
N ALA A 235 6.02 25.33 -7.52
CA ALA A 235 6.41 25.93 -6.25
C ALA A 235 5.16 26.24 -5.42
N VAL A 236 5.12 25.79 -4.18
CA VAL A 236 3.96 25.95 -3.28
C VAL A 236 4.38 26.49 -1.92
N ARG A 237 3.44 27.08 -1.21
CA ARG A 237 3.58 27.40 0.22
C ARG A 237 2.72 26.46 1.03
N LEU A 238 3.33 25.68 1.89
CA LEU A 238 2.64 24.81 2.82
C LEU A 238 2.35 25.56 4.13
N LYS A 239 1.21 25.25 4.70
CA LYS A 239 0.85 25.53 6.08
C LYS A 239 1.03 24.29 6.93
N LYS A 240 1.35 24.45 8.20
CA LYS A 240 1.41 23.32 9.14
C LYS A 240 0.08 22.54 9.11
N GLY A 241 0.18 21.20 9.03
CA GLY A 241 -0.94 20.29 8.89
C GLY A 241 -1.30 20.01 7.43
N ARG A 242 -2.57 19.75 7.15
CA ARG A 242 -3.06 19.30 5.85
C ARG A 242 -3.14 20.43 4.83
N ASN A 243 -2.56 20.19 3.67
CA ASN A 243 -2.59 21.07 2.51
C ASN A 243 -3.16 20.27 1.33
N ARG A 244 -4.07 20.89 0.55
CA ARG A 244 -4.58 20.37 -0.71
C ARG A 244 -4.03 21.23 -1.84
N ILE A 245 -3.34 20.60 -2.77
CA ILE A 245 -2.69 21.27 -3.90
C ILE A 245 -3.27 20.69 -5.18
N GLU A 246 -3.72 21.57 -6.07
CA GLU A 246 -4.19 21.20 -7.39
C GLU A 246 -3.11 21.54 -8.42
N LEU A 247 -2.74 20.53 -9.21
CA LEU A 247 -1.67 20.61 -10.20
C LEU A 247 -2.18 20.10 -11.54
N PRO A 248 -2.43 20.98 -12.54
CA PRO A 248 -2.68 20.55 -13.90
C PRO A 248 -1.38 20.03 -14.52
N VAL A 249 -1.32 18.75 -14.86
CA VAL A 249 -0.20 18.10 -15.51
C VAL A 249 -0.44 18.00 -16.99
N ASN A 250 0.42 18.64 -17.78
CA ASN A 250 0.37 18.55 -19.24
C ASN A 250 0.78 17.15 -19.69
N MET A 251 -0.09 16.49 -20.46
CA MET A 251 0.13 15.14 -20.98
C MET A 251 0.79 15.11 -22.37
N GLY A 252 1.16 16.27 -22.92
CA GLY A 252 1.75 16.39 -24.26
C GLY A 252 0.69 16.39 -25.36
N ASP A 253 1.15 16.54 -26.62
CA ASP A 253 0.23 16.72 -27.76
C ASP A 253 -0.56 15.46 -28.14
N LYS A 254 0.01 14.27 -27.87
CA LYS A 254 -0.57 12.98 -28.23
C LYS A 254 -0.51 12.02 -27.04
N PRO A 255 -1.29 12.25 -25.98
CA PRO A 255 -1.36 11.29 -24.89
C PRO A 255 -1.97 9.97 -25.38
N LEU A 256 -1.46 8.86 -24.89
CA LEU A 256 -2.03 7.55 -25.16
C LEU A 256 -3.32 7.40 -24.35
N LEU A 257 -4.42 7.11 -25.05
CA LEU A 257 -5.73 6.95 -24.43
C LEU A 257 -5.94 5.48 -24.03
N TRP A 258 -6.53 5.30 -22.87
CA TRP A 258 -6.94 3.99 -22.40
C TRP A 258 -8.25 3.56 -23.05
N SER A 259 -8.32 2.33 -23.48
CA SER A 259 -9.55 1.63 -23.78
C SER A 259 -9.39 0.15 -23.45
N GLU A 260 -10.48 -0.63 -23.48
CA GLU A 260 -10.42 -2.08 -23.27
C GLU A 260 -9.56 -2.82 -24.29
N PHE A 261 -9.34 -2.25 -25.48
CA PHE A 261 -8.49 -2.82 -26.54
C PHE A 261 -7.07 -2.23 -26.53
N HIS A 262 -6.88 -1.06 -25.96
CA HIS A 262 -5.61 -0.36 -25.83
C HIS A 262 -5.43 0.11 -24.38
N PRO A 263 -5.08 -0.79 -23.44
CA PRO A 263 -5.09 -0.50 -22.02
C PRO A 263 -3.83 0.27 -21.55
N ALA A 264 -3.44 1.29 -22.32
CA ALA A 264 -2.30 2.13 -21.99
C ALA A 264 -2.55 2.88 -20.67
N LEU A 265 -1.65 2.74 -19.73
CA LEU A 265 -1.66 3.41 -18.45
C LEU A 265 -0.44 4.31 -18.33
N TYR A 266 -0.51 5.27 -17.41
CA TYR A 266 0.60 6.11 -17.02
C TYR A 266 1.01 5.82 -15.58
N LYS A 267 2.32 5.73 -15.35
CA LYS A 267 2.91 5.89 -14.02
C LYS A 267 3.29 7.36 -13.84
N LEU A 268 2.66 8.01 -12.87
CA LEU A 268 2.96 9.39 -12.51
C LEU A 268 3.70 9.40 -11.17
N ASN A 269 4.91 9.93 -11.17
CA ASN A 269 5.71 10.11 -9.97
C ASN A 269 5.61 11.56 -9.50
N ILE A 270 5.19 11.76 -8.26
CA ILE A 270 5.11 13.05 -7.61
C ILE A 270 6.12 13.07 -6.47
N THR A 271 7.08 13.99 -6.52
CA THR A 271 8.08 14.17 -5.47
C THR A 271 7.88 15.51 -4.77
N LEU A 272 7.66 15.47 -3.46
CA LEU A 272 7.64 16.63 -2.59
C LEU A 272 9.05 16.93 -2.07
N ARG A 273 9.49 18.17 -2.24
CA ARG A 273 10.70 18.70 -1.60
C ARG A 273 10.33 19.87 -0.67
N ALA A 274 10.44 19.66 0.64
CA ALA A 274 10.08 20.64 1.67
C ALA A 274 11.25 20.80 2.66
N GLY A 275 12.11 21.78 2.43
CA GLY A 275 13.36 21.94 3.18
C GLY A 275 14.29 20.75 2.98
N LYS A 276 14.60 20.04 4.09
CA LYS A 276 15.38 18.78 4.05
C LYS A 276 14.54 17.54 3.79
N ASN A 277 13.22 17.66 3.89
CA ASN A 277 12.31 16.53 3.67
C ASN A 277 12.14 16.29 2.17
N ARG A 278 12.20 15.04 1.80
CA ARG A 278 11.87 14.57 0.46
C ARG A 278 10.99 13.34 0.57
N ASP A 279 9.87 13.35 -0.13
CA ASP A 279 8.93 12.25 -0.18
C ASP A 279 8.43 12.04 -1.60
N SER A 280 8.09 10.83 -1.98
CA SER A 280 7.54 10.56 -3.31
C SER A 280 6.37 9.58 -3.25
N ARG A 281 5.43 9.77 -4.17
CA ARG A 281 4.33 8.85 -4.46
C ARG A 281 4.27 8.59 -5.95
N MET A 282 4.06 7.33 -6.29
CA MET A 282 3.78 6.91 -7.65
C MET A 282 2.32 6.45 -7.71
N VAL A 283 1.62 6.87 -8.75
CA VAL A 283 0.23 6.48 -9.00
C VAL A 283 0.06 6.05 -10.45
N ASP A 284 -0.81 5.07 -10.65
CA ASP A 284 -1.19 4.60 -11.98
C ASP A 284 -2.55 5.20 -12.34
N PHE A 285 -2.69 5.63 -13.61
CA PHE A 285 -3.97 6.10 -14.16
C PHE A 285 -4.05 5.91 -15.67
N GLY A 286 -5.25 5.90 -16.23
CA GLY A 286 -5.51 5.92 -17.68
C GLY A 286 -6.00 7.29 -18.12
N MET A 287 -5.58 7.70 -19.33
CA MET A 287 -6.16 8.87 -19.99
C MET A 287 -7.41 8.49 -20.78
#